data_8d4feba0eda7ebf56fe1ae1716e03f23
#
_entry.id   8d4feba0eda7ebf56fe1ae1716e03f23
#
_cell.length_a   1.000
_cell.length_b   1.000
_cell.length_c   1.000
_cell.angle_alpha   90.00
_cell.angle_beta   90.00
_cell.angle_gamma   90.00
#
_symmetry.space_group_name_H-M   'P 1'
#
loop_
_entity.id
_entity.type
_entity.pdbx_description
1 polymer ?
#
loop_
_entity_poly.entity_id
_entity_poly.type
_entity_poly.pdbx_seq_one_letter_code
_entity_poly.pdbx_strand_id
1 'polypeptide(L)'
;MVAESLPYGWQERSPKQVAAIVLLILMAMVLSFVELPVVPGAEWLKYDPSGIVSLLATILYGSWIGVAVAVTSWIPHLVTDPLGAFMNIMATVSLILVVGTVYRRKPCLMHAVLGCAAGVVVSSAVSICLNFVVTPLYMGATYEQVASLVLPALLPFNVVKALANSVVAIVSYRKL
;
A
#
# COMPACT_ATOMS: atom_id res chain seq x y z
N MET A 1 -11.67 33.10 22.95
CA MET A 1 -10.84 32.65 21.81
C MET A 1 -11.09 31.16 21.67
N VAL A 2 -11.90 30.77 20.69
CA VAL A 2 -12.16 29.37 20.39
C VAL A 2 -10.94 28.89 19.60
N ALA A 3 -10.13 28.02 20.21
CA ALA A 3 -9.07 27.34 19.48
C ALA A 3 -9.75 26.46 18.41
N GLU A 4 -9.72 26.89 17.16
CA GLU A 4 -10.11 26.08 16.03
C GLU A 4 -9.29 24.78 16.07
N SER A 5 -9.96 23.67 16.33
CA SER A 5 -9.35 22.35 16.28
C SER A 5 -8.94 22.08 14.83
N LEU A 6 -7.64 22.19 14.56
CA LEU A 6 -7.05 21.81 13.28
C LEU A 6 -7.51 20.40 12.89
N PRO A 7 -7.81 20.16 11.60
CA PRO A 7 -8.20 18.82 11.14
C PRO A 7 -7.14 17.79 11.54
N TYR A 8 -7.57 16.61 11.95
CA TYR A 8 -6.81 15.47 12.50
C TYR A 8 -5.58 15.00 11.66
N GLY A 9 -4.98 15.82 10.90
CA GLY A 9 -3.76 15.53 10.13
C GLY A 9 -2.67 16.60 10.30
N TRP A 10 -2.97 17.72 10.96
CA TRP A 10 -2.10 18.89 11.03
C TRP A 10 -1.76 19.31 12.46
N GLN A 11 -1.99 18.43 13.44
CA GLN A 11 -1.55 18.70 14.81
C GLN A 11 -0.03 18.76 14.85
N GLU A 12 0.51 19.71 15.62
CA GLU A 12 1.94 19.81 15.87
C GLU A 12 2.47 18.49 16.43
N ARG A 13 3.35 17.83 15.68
CA ARG A 13 3.91 16.53 16.04
C ARG A 13 5.14 16.75 16.90
N SER A 14 5.28 15.95 17.96
CA SER A 14 6.50 15.98 18.76
C SER A 14 7.71 15.59 17.93
N PRO A 15 8.92 16.09 18.23
CA PRO A 15 10.15 15.70 17.52
C PRO A 15 10.35 14.18 17.45
N LYS A 16 9.93 13.45 18.50
CA LYS A 16 9.98 11.97 18.53
C LYS A 16 9.06 11.33 17.48
N GLN A 17 7.85 11.86 17.30
CA GLN A 17 6.93 11.36 16.29
C GLN A 17 7.44 11.65 14.87
N VAL A 18 8.03 12.82 14.65
CA VAL A 18 8.65 13.16 13.36
C VAL A 18 9.81 12.20 13.07
N ALA A 19 10.69 11.97 14.02
CA ALA A 19 11.79 11.01 13.87
C ALA A 19 11.29 9.60 13.57
N ALA A 20 10.24 9.13 14.23
CA ALA A 20 9.64 7.83 13.97
C ALA A 20 9.04 7.74 12.55
N ILE A 21 8.37 8.79 12.07
CA ILE A 21 7.83 8.84 10.70
C ILE A 21 8.96 8.79 9.67
N VAL A 22 10.05 9.54 9.89
CA VAL A 22 11.23 9.50 9.01
C VAL A 22 11.84 8.10 8.96
N LEU A 23 11.97 7.43 10.12
CA LEU A 23 12.44 6.04 10.16
C LEU A 23 11.52 5.08 9.39
N LEU A 24 10.19 5.25 9.50
CA LEU A 24 9.24 4.46 8.71
C LEU A 24 9.40 4.70 7.21
N ILE A 25 9.61 5.95 6.77
CA ILE A 25 9.88 6.27 5.36
C ILE A 25 11.15 5.57 4.89
N LEU A 26 12.25 5.68 5.63
CA LEU A 26 13.52 5.05 5.28
C LEU A 26 13.40 3.52 5.25
N MET A 27 12.73 2.92 6.23
CA MET A 27 12.49 1.48 6.27
C MET A 27 11.63 1.02 5.09
N ALA A 28 10.54 1.73 4.76
CA ALA A 28 9.72 1.43 3.61
C ALA A 28 10.50 1.56 2.30
N MET A 29 11.36 2.57 2.18
CA MET A 29 12.21 2.78 1.02
C MET A 29 13.21 1.63 0.83
N VAL A 30 13.88 1.19 1.90
CA VAL A 30 14.79 0.02 1.84
C VAL A 30 14.03 -1.24 1.44
N LEU A 31 12.85 -1.46 2.01
CA LEU A 31 12.02 -2.63 1.73
C LEU A 31 11.41 -2.60 0.31
N SER A 32 11.24 -1.43 -0.31
CA SER A 32 10.75 -1.35 -1.69
C SER A 32 11.74 -1.92 -2.71
N PHE A 33 13.04 -1.98 -2.40
CA PHE A 33 14.05 -2.62 -3.23
C PHE A 33 14.08 -4.15 -3.10
N VAL A 34 13.36 -4.72 -2.13
CA VAL A 34 13.20 -6.16 -1.99
C VAL A 34 12.05 -6.60 -2.90
N GLU A 35 12.35 -6.83 -4.15
CA GLU A 35 11.40 -7.23 -5.17
C GLU A 35 11.51 -8.74 -5.46
N LEU A 36 10.51 -9.51 -5.05
CA LEU A 36 10.48 -10.96 -5.21
C LEU A 36 9.48 -11.34 -6.31
N PRO A 37 9.93 -11.88 -7.47
CA PRO A 37 9.04 -12.45 -8.46
C PRO A 37 8.39 -13.71 -7.90
N VAL A 38 7.08 -13.70 -7.70
CA VAL A 38 6.37 -14.81 -7.01
C VAL A 38 5.43 -15.59 -7.94
N VAL A 39 5.22 -15.12 -9.16
CA VAL A 39 4.33 -15.77 -10.13
C VAL A 39 5.17 -16.35 -11.27
N PRO A 40 5.27 -17.69 -11.41
CA PRO A 40 5.97 -18.30 -12.53
C PRO A 40 5.35 -17.89 -13.88
N GLY A 41 6.19 -17.45 -14.81
CA GLY A 41 5.75 -16.97 -16.13
C GLY A 41 5.21 -15.53 -16.16
N ALA A 42 5.18 -14.85 -15.00
CA ALA A 42 4.83 -13.44 -14.88
C ALA A 42 5.81 -12.73 -13.93
N GLU A 43 7.10 -12.75 -14.27
CA GLU A 43 8.21 -12.25 -13.43
C GLU A 43 8.13 -10.73 -13.17
N TRP A 44 7.33 -10.01 -13.95
CA TRP A 44 7.01 -8.60 -13.72
C TRP A 44 6.06 -8.37 -12.52
N LEU A 45 5.36 -9.42 -12.05
CA LEU A 45 4.57 -9.39 -10.82
C LEU A 45 5.46 -9.64 -9.61
N LYS A 46 6.00 -8.56 -9.06
CA LYS A 46 6.93 -8.62 -7.93
C LYS A 46 6.25 -8.26 -6.62
N TYR A 47 6.43 -9.11 -5.62
CA TYR A 47 6.08 -8.81 -4.24
C TYR A 47 7.16 -7.93 -3.60
N ASP A 48 6.74 -6.88 -2.89
CA ASP A 48 7.59 -6.05 -2.04
C ASP A 48 6.93 -5.85 -0.67
N PRO A 49 7.70 -5.83 0.42
CA PRO A 49 7.16 -5.68 1.77
C PRO A 49 6.98 -4.22 2.24
N SER A 50 7.27 -3.22 1.39
CA SER A 50 7.15 -1.79 1.77
C SER A 50 5.74 -1.39 2.21
N GLY A 51 4.71 -2.05 1.65
CA GLY A 51 3.31 -1.85 2.01
C GLY A 51 3.00 -2.18 3.48
N ILE A 52 3.76 -3.06 4.13
CA ILE A 52 3.63 -3.37 5.57
C ILE A 52 3.88 -2.10 6.39
N VAL A 53 4.97 -1.41 6.08
CA VAL A 53 5.38 -0.20 6.82
C VAL A 53 4.40 0.93 6.58
N SER A 54 3.91 1.07 5.34
CA SER A 54 2.90 2.06 4.98
C SER A 54 1.57 1.84 5.72
N LEU A 55 1.16 0.57 5.89
CA LEU A 55 -0.01 0.20 6.69
C LEU A 55 0.20 0.49 8.19
N LEU A 56 1.37 0.14 8.74
CA LEU A 56 1.70 0.48 10.13
C LEU A 56 1.67 1.98 10.36
N ALA A 57 2.26 2.77 9.46
CA ALA A 57 2.22 4.22 9.52
C ALA A 57 0.77 4.74 9.49
N THR A 58 -0.12 4.09 8.71
CA THR A 58 -1.54 4.43 8.65
C THR A 58 -2.25 4.21 9.97
N ILE A 59 -2.03 3.06 10.60
CA ILE A 59 -2.68 2.71 11.87
C ILE A 59 -2.15 3.59 13.01
N LEU A 60 -0.85 3.87 13.05
CA LEU A 60 -0.21 4.63 14.13
C LEU A 60 -0.37 6.14 13.99
N TYR A 61 -0.31 6.67 12.77
CA TYR A 61 -0.22 8.12 12.53
C TYR A 61 -1.30 8.68 11.61
N GLY A 62 -2.17 7.81 11.07
CA GLY A 62 -3.28 8.16 10.19
C GLY A 62 -2.97 8.04 8.70
N SER A 63 -4.05 8.04 7.90
CA SER A 63 -3.99 7.73 6.45
C SER A 63 -3.02 8.62 5.67
N TRP A 64 -2.97 9.91 5.96
CA TRP A 64 -2.10 10.85 5.23
C TRP A 64 -0.61 10.55 5.42
N ILE A 65 -0.22 10.10 6.62
CA ILE A 65 1.17 9.68 6.87
C ILE A 65 1.44 8.35 6.18
N GLY A 66 0.51 7.40 6.23
CA GLY A 66 0.64 6.16 5.47
C GLY A 66 0.81 6.41 3.97
N VAL A 67 0.01 7.30 3.39
CA VAL A 67 0.14 7.72 1.97
C VAL A 67 1.50 8.37 1.72
N ALA A 68 1.94 9.27 2.58
CA ALA A 68 3.26 9.89 2.44
C ALA A 68 4.39 8.84 2.46
N VAL A 69 4.33 7.87 3.38
CA VAL A 69 5.30 6.75 3.43
C VAL A 69 5.24 5.93 2.15
N ALA A 70 4.04 5.55 1.68
CA ALA A 70 3.87 4.75 0.46
C ALA A 70 4.42 5.45 -0.78
N VAL A 71 4.09 6.73 -0.97
CA VAL A 71 4.55 7.50 -2.14
C VAL A 71 6.07 7.72 -2.08
N THR A 72 6.57 8.18 -0.92
CA THR A 72 7.98 8.53 -0.78
C THR A 72 8.90 7.31 -0.94
N SER A 73 8.48 6.14 -0.45
CA SER A 73 9.28 4.91 -0.57
C SER A 73 9.48 4.45 -2.03
N TRP A 74 8.59 4.83 -2.94
CA TRP A 74 8.65 4.44 -4.35
C TRP A 74 9.20 5.53 -5.28
N ILE A 75 9.56 6.73 -4.77
CA ILE A 75 10.18 7.78 -5.57
C ILE A 75 11.44 7.30 -6.33
N PRO A 76 12.37 6.54 -5.73
CA PRO A 76 13.56 6.08 -6.46
C PRO A 76 13.22 5.20 -7.67
N HIS A 77 12.15 4.40 -7.58
CA HIS A 77 11.72 3.51 -8.65
C HIS A 77 11.10 4.23 -9.85
N LEU A 78 10.67 5.50 -9.69
CA LEU A 78 10.15 6.31 -10.81
C LEU A 78 11.18 6.53 -11.92
N VAL A 79 12.47 6.40 -11.61
CA VAL A 79 13.57 6.54 -12.60
C VAL A 79 13.81 5.23 -13.33
N THR A 80 13.68 4.09 -12.66
CA THR A 80 14.03 2.75 -13.20
C THR A 80 12.83 2.01 -13.78
N ASP A 81 11.67 2.09 -13.11
CA ASP A 81 10.41 1.46 -13.51
C ASP A 81 9.22 2.35 -13.13
N PRO A 82 8.95 3.43 -13.88
CA PRO A 82 7.89 4.39 -13.54
C PRO A 82 6.49 3.76 -13.54
N LEU A 83 6.21 2.80 -14.43
CA LEU A 83 4.91 2.16 -14.51
C LEU A 83 4.68 1.18 -13.35
N GLY A 84 5.69 0.39 -13.00
CA GLY A 84 5.65 -0.50 -11.83
C GLY A 84 5.53 0.29 -10.52
N ALA A 85 6.29 1.40 -10.38
CA ALA A 85 6.18 2.30 -9.24
C ALA A 85 4.77 2.90 -9.12
N PHE A 86 4.21 3.40 -10.22
CA PHE A 86 2.85 3.94 -10.25
C PHE A 86 1.81 2.89 -9.81
N MET A 87 1.90 1.68 -10.37
CA MET A 87 1.01 0.57 -10.01
C MET A 87 1.08 0.23 -8.53
N ASN A 88 2.29 0.17 -7.97
CA ASN A 88 2.50 -0.16 -6.57
C ASN A 88 1.98 0.94 -5.63
N ILE A 89 2.26 2.20 -5.95
CA ILE A 89 1.73 3.36 -5.21
C ILE A 89 0.21 3.31 -5.20
N MET A 90 -0.45 3.14 -6.35
CA MET A 90 -1.91 3.14 -6.44
C MET A 90 -2.54 1.97 -5.68
N ALA A 91 -1.97 0.77 -5.77
CA ALA A 91 -2.40 -0.39 -5.01
C ALA A 91 -2.28 -0.17 -3.50
N THR A 92 -1.14 0.35 -3.04
CA THR A 92 -0.88 0.59 -1.62
C THR A 92 -1.72 1.74 -1.09
N VAL A 93 -1.85 2.83 -1.83
CA VAL A 93 -2.68 4.00 -1.44
C VAL A 93 -4.15 3.61 -1.32
N SER A 94 -4.69 2.84 -2.26
CA SER A 94 -6.08 2.37 -2.18
C SER A 94 -6.33 1.50 -0.95
N LEU A 95 -5.41 0.59 -0.61
CA LEU A 95 -5.45 -0.21 0.61
C LEU A 95 -5.44 0.68 1.87
N ILE A 96 -4.49 1.61 1.95
CA ILE A 96 -4.30 2.54 3.07
C ILE A 96 -5.52 3.39 3.33
N LEU A 97 -6.12 3.96 2.29
CA LEU A 97 -7.29 4.83 2.42
C LEU A 97 -8.49 4.08 2.98
N VAL A 98 -8.71 2.83 2.55
CA VAL A 98 -9.79 1.98 3.10
C VAL A 98 -9.51 1.62 4.55
N VAL A 99 -8.30 1.11 4.85
CA VAL A 99 -7.91 0.76 6.22
C VAL A 99 -8.05 1.94 7.17
N GLY A 100 -7.50 3.09 6.78
CA GLY A 100 -7.54 4.28 7.62
C GLY A 100 -8.95 4.84 7.81
N THR A 101 -9.83 4.76 6.80
CA THR A 101 -11.23 5.19 6.91
C THR A 101 -12.01 4.30 7.88
N VAL A 102 -11.82 2.98 7.80
CA VAL A 102 -12.50 2.03 8.70
C VAL A 102 -11.95 2.14 10.12
N TYR A 103 -10.63 2.19 10.27
CA TYR A 103 -9.95 2.28 11.57
C TYR A 103 -10.29 3.56 12.34
N ARG A 104 -10.39 4.70 11.64
CA ARG A 104 -10.74 6.00 12.25
C ARG A 104 -12.12 6.02 12.90
N ARG A 105 -13.07 5.19 12.45
CA ARG A 105 -14.42 5.16 13.04
C ARG A 105 -14.41 4.65 14.48
N LYS A 106 -13.59 3.65 14.76
CA LYS A 106 -13.36 3.10 16.10
C LYS A 106 -11.95 2.50 16.16
N PRO A 107 -10.96 3.20 16.73
CA PRO A 107 -9.58 2.71 16.81
C PRO A 107 -9.49 1.47 17.71
N CYS A 108 -9.59 0.29 17.12
CA CYS A 108 -9.42 -1.00 17.79
C CYS A 108 -8.97 -2.06 16.78
N LEU A 109 -8.42 -3.15 17.29
CA LEU A 109 -7.89 -4.25 16.48
C LEU A 109 -8.93 -4.79 15.48
N MET A 110 -10.18 -4.94 15.90
CA MET A 110 -11.26 -5.44 15.03
C MET A 110 -11.46 -4.54 13.82
N HIS A 111 -11.47 -3.20 13.99
CA HIS A 111 -11.62 -2.26 12.87
C HIS A 111 -10.36 -2.20 12.00
N ALA A 112 -9.17 -2.43 12.56
CA ALA A 112 -7.97 -2.61 11.76
C ALA A 112 -8.08 -3.85 10.85
N VAL A 113 -8.51 -4.98 11.39
CA VAL A 113 -8.72 -6.23 10.64
C VAL A 113 -9.80 -6.07 9.57
N LEU A 114 -10.96 -5.49 9.93
CA LEU A 114 -12.05 -5.24 8.97
C LEU A 114 -11.62 -4.27 7.86
N GLY A 115 -10.86 -3.23 8.24
CA GLY A 115 -10.27 -2.29 7.28
C GLY A 115 -9.32 -2.97 6.31
N CYS A 116 -8.45 -3.86 6.81
CA CYS A 116 -7.55 -4.65 5.97
C CYS A 116 -8.34 -5.59 5.04
N ALA A 117 -9.34 -6.31 5.54
CA ALA A 117 -10.16 -7.19 4.71
C ALA A 117 -10.86 -6.43 3.57
N ALA A 118 -11.52 -5.31 3.87
CA ALA A 118 -12.12 -4.45 2.86
C ALA A 118 -11.06 -3.83 1.92
N GLY A 119 -9.93 -3.42 2.48
CA GLY A 119 -8.81 -2.83 1.74
C GLY A 119 -8.19 -3.79 0.74
N VAL A 120 -8.04 -5.07 1.09
CA VAL A 120 -7.56 -6.12 0.17
C VAL A 120 -8.47 -6.22 -1.06
N VAL A 121 -9.79 -6.22 -0.87
CA VAL A 121 -10.75 -6.28 -1.98
C VAL A 121 -10.62 -5.04 -2.88
N VAL A 122 -10.63 -3.85 -2.29
CA VAL A 122 -10.57 -2.59 -3.06
C VAL A 122 -9.22 -2.45 -3.77
N SER A 123 -8.10 -2.72 -3.08
CA SER A 123 -6.76 -2.64 -3.66
C SER A 123 -6.58 -3.62 -4.82
N SER A 124 -7.07 -4.85 -4.67
CA SER A 124 -7.02 -5.84 -5.74
C SER A 124 -7.86 -5.41 -6.94
N ALA A 125 -9.06 -4.88 -6.72
CA ALA A 125 -9.90 -4.37 -7.81
C ALA A 125 -9.24 -3.18 -8.54
N VAL A 126 -8.70 -2.21 -7.79
CA VAL A 126 -7.96 -1.07 -8.37
C VAL A 126 -6.76 -1.56 -9.18
N SER A 127 -5.97 -2.51 -8.64
CA SER A 127 -4.82 -3.06 -9.35
C SER A 127 -5.21 -3.78 -10.64
N ILE A 128 -6.30 -4.55 -10.63
CA ILE A 128 -6.80 -5.23 -11.85
C ILE A 128 -7.25 -4.19 -12.88
N CYS A 129 -8.04 -3.19 -12.48
CA CYS A 129 -8.47 -2.13 -13.39
C CYS A 129 -7.27 -1.39 -14.01
N LEU A 130 -6.27 -1.06 -13.21
CA LEU A 130 -5.06 -0.40 -13.70
C LEU A 130 -4.23 -1.30 -14.63
N ASN A 131 -4.22 -2.61 -14.43
CA ASN A 131 -3.53 -3.52 -15.34
C ASN A 131 -4.10 -3.49 -16.77
N PHE A 132 -5.39 -3.22 -16.96
CA PHE A 132 -5.96 -3.04 -18.31
C PHE A 132 -5.41 -1.80 -19.02
N VAL A 133 -4.88 -0.83 -18.31
CA VAL A 133 -4.25 0.37 -18.88
C VAL A 133 -2.74 0.23 -18.95
N VAL A 134 -2.12 -0.22 -17.87
CA VAL A 134 -0.66 -0.20 -17.70
C VAL A 134 0.01 -1.39 -18.41
N THR A 135 -0.56 -2.59 -18.35
CA THR A 135 0.05 -3.79 -18.98
C THR A 135 0.17 -3.67 -20.51
N PRO A 136 -0.83 -3.15 -21.25
CA PRO A 136 -0.66 -2.84 -22.67
C PRO A 136 0.48 -1.85 -22.96
N LEU A 137 0.66 -0.83 -22.12
CA LEU A 137 1.72 0.16 -22.28
C LEU A 137 3.11 -0.41 -21.96
N TYR A 138 3.17 -1.32 -20.99
CA TYR A 138 4.42 -1.91 -20.51
C TYR A 138 4.92 -3.06 -21.38
N MET A 139 4.01 -3.92 -21.86
CA MET A 139 4.32 -5.17 -22.57
C MET A 139 3.80 -5.21 -24.01
N GLY A 140 3.06 -4.20 -24.46
CA GLY A 140 2.38 -4.25 -25.76
C GLY A 140 1.26 -5.30 -25.84
N ALA A 141 0.76 -5.76 -24.69
CA ALA A 141 -0.28 -6.78 -24.60
C ALA A 141 -1.64 -6.26 -25.09
N THR A 142 -2.44 -7.13 -25.69
CA THR A 142 -3.84 -6.80 -26.03
C THR A 142 -4.74 -6.88 -24.79
N TYR A 143 -5.90 -6.21 -24.82
CA TYR A 143 -6.88 -6.29 -23.73
C TYR A 143 -7.35 -7.73 -23.46
N GLU A 144 -7.47 -8.57 -24.50
CA GLU A 144 -7.82 -9.99 -24.34
C GLU A 144 -6.74 -10.77 -23.60
N GLN A 145 -5.47 -10.49 -23.89
CA GLN A 145 -4.34 -11.11 -23.17
C GLN A 145 -4.34 -10.68 -21.71
N VAL A 146 -4.56 -9.41 -21.40
CA VAL A 146 -4.68 -8.94 -20.01
C VAL A 146 -5.86 -9.62 -19.32
N ALA A 147 -7.03 -9.70 -19.98
CA ALA A 147 -8.21 -10.36 -19.42
C ALA A 147 -7.96 -11.84 -19.10
N SER A 148 -7.22 -12.55 -19.97
CA SER A 148 -6.86 -13.96 -19.74
C SER A 148 -5.93 -14.15 -18.53
N LEU A 149 -5.14 -13.13 -18.15
CA LEU A 149 -4.25 -13.15 -16.99
C LEU A 149 -4.94 -12.79 -15.67
N VAL A 150 -6.16 -12.24 -15.70
CA VAL A 150 -6.83 -11.78 -14.48
C VAL A 150 -7.00 -12.91 -13.47
N LEU A 151 -7.61 -14.03 -13.86
CA LEU A 151 -7.87 -15.13 -12.93
C LEU A 151 -6.62 -15.94 -12.56
N PRO A 152 -5.73 -16.32 -13.51
CA PRO A 152 -4.60 -17.18 -13.17
C PRO A 152 -3.43 -16.43 -12.49
N ALA A 153 -3.28 -15.12 -12.70
CA ALA A 153 -2.11 -14.38 -12.23
C ALA A 153 -2.45 -13.10 -11.45
N LEU A 154 -3.17 -12.15 -12.07
CA LEU A 154 -3.34 -10.81 -11.51
C LEU A 154 -4.16 -10.81 -10.22
N LEU A 155 -5.30 -11.50 -10.19
CA LEU A 155 -6.16 -11.56 -9.01
C LEU A 155 -5.48 -12.26 -7.83
N PRO A 156 -4.97 -13.51 -7.96
CA PRO A 156 -4.32 -14.18 -6.85
C PRO A 156 -3.08 -13.43 -6.36
N PHE A 157 -2.28 -12.88 -7.26
CA PHE A 157 -1.10 -12.09 -6.87
C PHE A 157 -1.48 -10.87 -6.02
N ASN A 158 -2.41 -10.03 -6.50
CA ASN A 158 -2.78 -8.80 -5.79
C ASN A 158 -3.45 -9.10 -4.44
N VAL A 159 -4.31 -10.13 -4.38
CA VAL A 159 -4.93 -10.58 -3.12
C VAL A 159 -3.87 -11.08 -2.15
N VAL A 160 -2.97 -11.96 -2.56
CA VAL A 160 -1.90 -12.51 -1.69
C VAL A 160 -0.97 -11.40 -1.22
N LYS A 161 -0.54 -10.49 -2.11
CA LYS A 161 0.31 -9.35 -1.76
C LYS A 161 -0.34 -8.46 -0.70
N ALA A 162 -1.59 -8.05 -0.92
CA ALA A 162 -2.32 -7.18 0.00
C ALA A 162 -2.61 -7.88 1.34
N LEU A 163 -2.95 -9.18 1.31
CA LEU A 163 -3.14 -9.99 2.52
C LEU A 163 -1.84 -10.13 3.32
N ALA A 164 -0.74 -10.50 2.68
CA ALA A 164 0.55 -10.64 3.33
C ALA A 164 0.97 -9.35 4.04
N ASN A 165 0.90 -8.22 3.35
CA ASN A 165 1.18 -6.91 3.93
C ASN A 165 0.25 -6.59 5.11
N SER A 166 -1.05 -6.88 4.98
CA SER A 166 -2.05 -6.63 6.02
C SER A 166 -1.82 -7.50 7.27
N VAL A 167 -1.58 -8.80 7.08
CA VAL A 167 -1.35 -9.74 8.20
C VAL A 167 -0.11 -9.34 8.98
N VAL A 168 1.00 -9.08 8.29
CA VAL A 168 2.25 -8.69 8.96
C VAL A 168 2.09 -7.33 9.66
N ALA A 169 1.42 -6.35 9.05
CA ALA A 169 1.14 -5.07 9.68
C ALA A 169 0.28 -5.22 10.96
N ILE A 170 -0.78 -6.02 10.91
CA ILE A 170 -1.65 -6.29 12.08
C ILE A 170 -0.88 -7.01 13.20
N VAL A 171 -0.09 -8.03 12.86
CA VAL A 171 0.72 -8.76 13.86
C VAL A 171 1.75 -7.83 14.50
N SER A 172 2.38 -6.96 13.73
CA SER A 172 3.33 -5.97 14.24
C SER A 172 2.63 -4.93 15.12
N TYR A 173 1.47 -4.43 14.69
CA TYR A 173 0.67 -3.50 15.48
C TYR A 173 0.24 -4.06 16.84
N ARG A 174 -0.05 -5.37 16.94
CA ARG A 174 -0.42 -6.01 18.22
C ARG A 174 0.73 -6.10 19.21
N LYS A 175 1.97 -5.97 18.77
CA LYS A 175 3.17 -6.06 19.63
C LYS A 175 3.69 -4.69 20.09
N LEU A 176 3.16 -3.61 19.51
CA LEU A 176 3.43 -2.23 19.89
C LEU A 176 2.48 -1.75 20.98
#